data_b8ac9f64f33f4d159e8352b9f0939d01
#
_entry.id   b8ac9f64f33f4d159e8352b9f0939d01
#
_cell.length_a   1.000
_cell.length_b   1.000
_cell.length_c   1.000
_cell.angle_alpha   90.00
_cell.angle_beta   90.00
_cell.angle_gamma   90.00
#
_symmetry.space_group_name_H-M   'P 1'
#
loop_
_entity.id
_entity.type
_entity.pdbx_description
1 polymer ?
#
loop_
_entity_poly.entity_id
_entity_poly.type
_entity_poly.pdbx_seq_one_letter_code
_entity_poly.pdbx_strand_id
1 'polypeptide(L)'
;MRAIIKDVAAMVLLVGSIVFTGSCAEEGEKARTPQAQISVNSQQLAVNESMTISFTGVADQVVIFTGDKDHQYELRDSSNTGFVVNKGSLTYSYDVPGTFHVVCIATTYDTYKGNGLQQDTTSLYVVVTDEVTDIDAIYTTVTPNVYYAKRQGEDWVLCLPTKQLYNNREMTVNTAKQRLSIVAGSDSAKVYIDDAPYVTKNYYALNTDHSIKVISGSGAEKDYRLYGMVYPEFLSISINGATPKLTRSAYYQDLLEYEGSGTLEFTVEPDVQLLANGMPVSTGTTIRNDVEYTLVRTHAVNAEVKAVTRVKFTNNE
;
A
#
# COMPACT_ATOMS: atom_id res chain seq x y z
N MET A 1 -8.28 -18.25 -101.68
CA MET A 1 -7.77 -17.61 -100.47
C MET A 1 -8.76 -16.59 -99.92
N ARG A 2 -10.10 -16.83 -99.98
CA ARG A 2 -11.16 -15.94 -99.50
C ARG A 2 -12.23 -16.63 -98.64
N ALA A 3 -12.14 -17.91 -98.40
CA ALA A 3 -13.11 -18.72 -97.68
C ALA A 3 -12.72 -19.01 -96.18
N ILE A 4 -11.44 -18.86 -95.83
CA ILE A 4 -10.93 -19.23 -94.50
C ILE A 4 -11.07 -18.09 -93.48
N ILE A 5 -11.28 -16.83 -93.96
CA ILE A 5 -11.34 -15.63 -93.05
C ILE A 5 -12.75 -15.39 -92.45
N LYS A 6 -13.80 -15.97 -93.01
CA LYS A 6 -15.17 -15.80 -92.50
C LYS A 6 -15.50 -16.73 -91.32
N ASP A 7 -14.87 -17.88 -91.25
CA ASP A 7 -15.17 -18.82 -90.14
C ASP A 7 -14.42 -18.51 -88.88
N VAL A 8 -13.28 -17.78 -88.97
CA VAL A 8 -12.53 -17.33 -87.74
C VAL A 8 -13.22 -16.13 -87.06
N ALA A 9 -13.91 -15.27 -87.85
CA ALA A 9 -14.62 -14.14 -87.28
C ALA A 9 -15.91 -14.52 -86.53
N ALA A 10 -16.57 -15.62 -86.95
CA ALA A 10 -17.77 -16.11 -86.27
C ALA A 10 -17.44 -16.88 -84.97
N MET A 11 -16.25 -17.53 -84.90
CA MET A 11 -15.86 -18.32 -83.74
C MET A 11 -15.30 -17.37 -82.58
N VAL A 12 -14.71 -16.22 -82.90
CA VAL A 12 -14.24 -15.23 -81.92
C VAL A 12 -15.38 -14.47 -81.29
N LEU A 13 -16.53 -14.33 -82.00
CA LEU A 13 -17.72 -13.66 -81.45
C LEU A 13 -18.53 -14.57 -80.48
N LEU A 14 -18.41 -15.90 -80.58
CA LEU A 14 -19.13 -16.86 -79.73
C LEU A 14 -18.37 -17.10 -78.38
N VAL A 15 -17.03 -16.96 -78.41
CA VAL A 15 -16.22 -17.07 -77.14
C VAL A 15 -16.25 -15.81 -76.29
N GLY A 16 -16.53 -14.66 -76.92
CA GLY A 16 -16.62 -13.37 -76.16
C GLY A 16 -17.92 -13.19 -75.36
N SER A 17 -18.95 -14.01 -75.57
CA SER A 17 -20.28 -13.85 -74.90
C SER A 17 -20.46 -14.73 -73.65
N ILE A 18 -19.52 -15.59 -73.32
CA ILE A 18 -19.65 -16.49 -72.13
C ILE A 18 -18.89 -16.00 -70.92
N VAL A 19 -18.15 -14.87 -70.97
CA VAL A 19 -17.30 -14.39 -69.89
C VAL A 19 -18.01 -13.36 -69.02
N PHE A 20 -19.25 -12.96 -69.21
CA PHE A 20 -19.92 -11.95 -68.47
C PHE A 20 -21.16 -12.38 -67.67
N THR A 21 -21.29 -13.65 -67.31
CA THR A 21 -22.30 -14.09 -66.37
C THR A 21 -21.72 -14.76 -65.10
N GLY A 22 -20.47 -14.47 -64.82
CA GLY A 22 -19.93 -14.66 -63.46
C GLY A 22 -20.37 -13.52 -62.60
N SER A 23 -21.64 -13.42 -62.27
CA SER A 23 -22.07 -12.68 -61.10
C SER A 23 -21.36 -13.34 -59.91
N CYS A 24 -20.32 -12.70 -59.38
CA CYS A 24 -19.92 -12.94 -58.03
C CYS A 24 -21.12 -12.57 -57.15
N ALA A 25 -22.03 -13.50 -56.96
CA ALA A 25 -22.78 -13.49 -55.73
C ALA A 25 -21.71 -13.81 -54.68
N GLU A 26 -21.19 -12.78 -54.01
CA GLU A 26 -20.62 -12.96 -52.69
C GLU A 26 -21.73 -13.63 -51.85
N GLU A 27 -21.67 -14.97 -51.72
CA GLU A 27 -22.42 -15.66 -50.68
C GLU A 27 -21.85 -15.07 -49.37
N GLY A 28 -22.52 -14.08 -48.81
CA GLY A 28 -22.19 -13.56 -47.49
C GLY A 28 -22.19 -14.74 -46.53
N GLU A 29 -21.12 -14.91 -45.79
CA GLU A 29 -21.04 -15.92 -44.74
C GLU A 29 -22.26 -15.75 -43.82
N LYS A 30 -23.02 -16.84 -43.62
CA LYS A 30 -24.09 -16.83 -42.62
C LYS A 30 -23.53 -16.46 -41.27
N ALA A 31 -24.18 -15.56 -40.56
CA ALA A 31 -23.83 -15.23 -39.21
C ALA A 31 -23.65 -16.51 -38.37
N ARG A 32 -22.50 -16.66 -37.74
CA ARG A 32 -22.25 -17.74 -36.80
C ARG A 32 -23.14 -17.55 -35.58
N THR A 33 -23.71 -18.63 -35.04
CA THR A 33 -24.41 -18.52 -33.76
C THR A 33 -23.42 -18.18 -32.65
N PRO A 34 -23.61 -17.07 -31.89
CA PRO A 34 -22.72 -16.74 -30.82
C PRO A 34 -22.76 -17.79 -29.71
N GLN A 35 -21.66 -17.99 -29.05
CA GLN A 35 -21.54 -18.85 -27.86
C GLN A 35 -20.66 -18.13 -26.86
N ALA A 36 -21.23 -17.67 -25.78
CA ALA A 36 -20.49 -17.06 -24.70
C ALA A 36 -19.94 -18.14 -23.77
N GLN A 37 -18.61 -18.29 -23.75
CA GLN A 37 -17.93 -19.20 -22.85
C GLN A 37 -16.68 -18.54 -22.31
N ILE A 38 -16.62 -18.39 -20.98
CA ILE A 38 -15.48 -17.83 -20.28
C ILE A 38 -14.97 -18.77 -19.18
N SER A 39 -13.69 -18.65 -18.89
CA SER A 39 -13.05 -19.25 -17.73
C SER A 39 -12.11 -18.23 -17.08
N VAL A 40 -11.83 -18.42 -15.80
CA VAL A 40 -10.87 -17.62 -15.03
C VAL A 40 -9.81 -18.54 -14.43
N ASN A 41 -8.60 -18.02 -14.25
CA ASN A 41 -7.52 -18.77 -13.60
C ASN A 41 -7.80 -19.03 -12.10
N SER A 42 -8.59 -18.16 -11.45
CA SER A 42 -9.07 -18.33 -10.07
C SER A 42 -10.40 -17.59 -9.89
N GLN A 43 -11.29 -18.15 -9.07
CA GLN A 43 -12.51 -17.50 -8.59
C GLN A 43 -12.36 -16.93 -7.17
N GLN A 44 -11.19 -17.16 -6.54
CA GLN A 44 -10.84 -16.60 -5.24
C GLN A 44 -9.51 -15.86 -5.38
N LEU A 45 -9.49 -14.58 -5.07
CA LEU A 45 -8.36 -13.68 -5.25
C LEU A 45 -8.13 -12.86 -3.99
N ALA A 46 -6.90 -12.43 -3.79
CA ALA A 46 -6.62 -11.32 -2.91
C ALA A 46 -6.85 -9.99 -3.64
N VAL A 47 -7.08 -8.92 -2.89
CA VAL A 47 -7.08 -7.54 -3.42
C VAL A 47 -5.77 -7.28 -4.18
N ASN A 48 -5.88 -6.64 -5.35
CA ASN A 48 -4.78 -6.38 -6.29
C ASN A 48 -4.13 -7.63 -6.93
N GLU A 49 -4.63 -8.83 -6.66
CA GLU A 49 -4.18 -10.03 -7.38
C GLU A 49 -4.72 -10.03 -8.81
N SER A 50 -3.85 -10.33 -9.77
CA SER A 50 -4.22 -10.36 -11.18
C SER A 50 -5.01 -11.62 -11.53
N MET A 51 -6.17 -11.43 -12.13
CA MET A 51 -7.02 -12.48 -12.72
C MET A 51 -6.93 -12.43 -14.25
N THR A 52 -6.90 -13.59 -14.89
CA THR A 52 -7.05 -13.70 -16.34
C THR A 52 -8.40 -14.34 -16.66
N ILE A 53 -9.24 -13.59 -17.39
CA ILE A 53 -10.52 -14.08 -17.94
C ILE A 53 -10.26 -14.48 -19.38
N SER A 54 -10.45 -15.75 -19.72
CA SER A 54 -10.26 -16.29 -21.05
C SER A 54 -11.60 -16.59 -21.70
N PHE A 55 -11.78 -16.11 -22.93
CA PHE A 55 -12.93 -16.42 -23.79
C PHE A 55 -12.58 -17.56 -24.73
N THR A 56 -13.42 -18.58 -24.78
CA THR A 56 -13.23 -19.77 -25.64
C THR A 56 -14.43 -20.06 -26.57
N GLY A 57 -15.43 -19.19 -26.54
CA GLY A 57 -16.66 -19.33 -27.32
C GLY A 57 -16.56 -18.91 -28.78
N VAL A 58 -17.70 -18.59 -29.38
CA VAL A 58 -17.85 -18.10 -30.76
C VAL A 58 -18.37 -16.68 -30.74
N ALA A 59 -17.59 -15.71 -31.23
CA ALA A 59 -18.00 -14.31 -31.33
C ALA A 59 -17.17 -13.58 -32.40
N ASP A 60 -17.74 -12.48 -32.92
CA ASP A 60 -17.02 -11.47 -33.69
C ASP A 60 -16.55 -10.35 -32.76
N GLN A 61 -17.29 -10.11 -31.67
CA GLN A 61 -16.96 -9.18 -30.62
C GLN A 61 -17.28 -9.78 -29.24
N VAL A 62 -16.37 -9.58 -28.29
CA VAL A 62 -16.55 -9.99 -26.89
C VAL A 62 -16.46 -8.76 -26.01
N VAL A 63 -17.43 -8.62 -25.10
CA VAL A 63 -17.44 -7.59 -24.06
C VAL A 63 -17.54 -8.27 -22.71
N ILE A 64 -16.66 -7.89 -21.77
CA ILE A 64 -16.64 -8.41 -20.42
C ILE A 64 -16.92 -7.27 -19.43
N PHE A 65 -17.87 -7.46 -18.54
CA PHE A 65 -18.17 -6.64 -17.39
C PHE A 65 -17.59 -7.34 -16.16
N THR A 66 -16.73 -6.67 -15.42
CA THR A 66 -16.04 -7.25 -14.26
C THR A 66 -16.84 -7.23 -12.98
N GLY A 67 -17.95 -6.47 -12.96
CA GLY A 67 -18.92 -6.44 -11.85
C GLY A 67 -18.60 -5.51 -10.70
N ASP A 68 -17.44 -4.86 -10.71
CA ASP A 68 -17.05 -3.84 -9.75
C ASP A 68 -17.65 -2.47 -10.09
N LYS A 69 -17.37 -1.47 -9.27
CA LYS A 69 -17.90 -0.12 -9.46
C LYS A 69 -17.57 0.39 -10.88
N ASP A 70 -18.60 0.92 -11.55
CA ASP A 70 -18.56 1.45 -12.92
C ASP A 70 -18.42 0.38 -14.03
N HIS A 71 -18.19 -0.91 -13.70
CA HIS A 71 -18.08 -2.03 -14.64
C HIS A 71 -19.14 -3.10 -14.43
N GLN A 72 -20.30 -2.70 -13.90
CA GLN A 72 -21.45 -3.58 -13.67
C GLN A 72 -22.26 -3.79 -14.96
N TYR A 73 -22.66 -5.03 -15.22
CA TYR A 73 -23.50 -5.38 -16.38
C TYR A 73 -24.82 -4.61 -16.44
N GLU A 74 -25.39 -4.30 -15.30
CA GLU A 74 -26.65 -3.56 -15.13
C GLU A 74 -26.54 -2.12 -15.68
N LEU A 75 -25.33 -1.56 -15.73
CA LEU A 75 -25.05 -0.21 -16.24
C LEU A 75 -24.84 -0.15 -17.75
N ARG A 76 -24.87 -1.29 -18.47
CA ARG A 76 -24.55 -1.38 -19.89
C ARG A 76 -25.37 -0.44 -20.81
N ASP A 77 -26.60 -0.16 -20.42
CA ASP A 77 -27.51 0.69 -21.18
C ASP A 77 -27.35 2.20 -20.88
N SER A 78 -26.70 2.52 -19.75
CA SER A 78 -26.50 3.90 -19.29
C SER A 78 -25.05 4.38 -19.44
N SER A 79 -24.10 3.46 -19.36
CA SER A 79 -22.67 3.74 -19.51
C SER A 79 -22.00 2.53 -20.15
N ASN A 80 -21.28 2.74 -21.26
CA ASN A 80 -20.56 1.65 -21.94
C ASN A 80 -19.23 1.37 -21.22
N THR A 81 -19.28 0.67 -20.11
CA THR A 81 -18.15 0.39 -19.21
C THR A 81 -17.62 -1.04 -19.31
N GLY A 82 -18.11 -1.83 -20.27
CA GLY A 82 -17.61 -3.15 -20.56
C GLY A 82 -16.25 -3.10 -21.29
N PHE A 83 -15.39 -4.06 -20.98
CA PHE A 83 -14.10 -4.24 -21.64
C PHE A 83 -14.26 -5.00 -22.94
N VAL A 84 -13.85 -4.39 -24.06
CA VAL A 84 -13.80 -5.08 -25.35
C VAL A 84 -12.54 -5.96 -25.40
N VAL A 85 -12.76 -7.26 -25.63
CA VAL A 85 -11.67 -8.26 -25.61
C VAL A 85 -11.28 -8.63 -27.04
N ASN A 86 -10.14 -8.13 -27.52
CA ASN A 86 -9.67 -8.34 -28.89
C ASN A 86 -8.71 -9.53 -29.06
N LYS A 87 -8.18 -10.09 -27.98
CA LYS A 87 -7.16 -11.16 -28.01
C LYS A 87 -7.57 -12.43 -27.27
N GLY A 88 -8.86 -12.64 -27.07
CA GLY A 88 -9.39 -13.84 -26.40
C GLY A 88 -9.22 -13.88 -24.89
N SER A 89 -8.55 -12.89 -24.27
CA SER A 89 -8.41 -12.80 -22.82
C SER A 89 -8.36 -11.35 -22.32
N LEU A 90 -8.79 -11.17 -21.08
CA LEU A 90 -8.71 -9.93 -20.30
C LEU A 90 -7.95 -10.22 -19.01
N THR A 91 -6.91 -9.43 -18.72
CA THR A 91 -6.28 -9.44 -17.40
C THR A 91 -6.86 -8.29 -16.57
N TYR A 92 -7.29 -8.60 -15.36
CA TYR A 92 -7.95 -7.64 -14.46
C TYR A 92 -7.52 -7.89 -13.01
N SER A 93 -7.59 -6.87 -12.16
CA SER A 93 -7.41 -6.96 -10.71
C SER A 93 -8.42 -6.04 -10.01
N TYR A 94 -8.92 -6.50 -8.86
CA TYR A 94 -9.86 -5.72 -8.04
C TYR A 94 -9.09 -5.02 -6.93
N ASP A 95 -9.40 -3.76 -6.69
CA ASP A 95 -8.77 -2.91 -5.66
C ASP A 95 -9.51 -2.93 -4.31
N VAL A 96 -10.70 -3.54 -4.27
CA VAL A 96 -11.52 -3.66 -3.06
C VAL A 96 -12.00 -5.10 -2.87
N PRO A 97 -12.20 -5.58 -1.64
CA PRO A 97 -12.77 -6.90 -1.38
C PRO A 97 -14.26 -6.91 -1.70
N GLY A 98 -14.77 -8.07 -2.12
CA GLY A 98 -16.18 -8.24 -2.45
C GLY A 98 -16.46 -9.51 -3.24
N THR A 99 -17.72 -9.70 -3.61
CA THR A 99 -18.14 -10.73 -4.57
C THR A 99 -18.61 -10.03 -5.84
N PHE A 100 -17.92 -10.28 -6.93
CA PHE A 100 -18.13 -9.62 -8.21
C PHE A 100 -18.79 -10.56 -9.21
N HIS A 101 -19.85 -10.06 -9.87
CA HIS A 101 -20.56 -10.78 -10.91
C HIS A 101 -19.95 -10.44 -12.29
N VAL A 102 -19.09 -11.32 -12.76
CA VAL A 102 -18.44 -11.18 -14.08
C VAL A 102 -19.37 -11.66 -15.15
N VAL A 103 -19.70 -10.80 -16.11
CA VAL A 103 -20.61 -11.11 -17.24
C VAL A 103 -19.90 -10.91 -18.55
N CYS A 104 -20.00 -11.91 -19.44
CA CYS A 104 -19.47 -11.85 -20.79
C CYS A 104 -20.60 -11.84 -21.81
N ILE A 105 -20.54 -10.94 -22.78
CA ILE A 105 -21.42 -10.90 -23.95
C ILE A 105 -20.61 -11.28 -25.17
N ALA A 106 -21.00 -12.32 -25.86
CA ALA A 106 -20.53 -12.74 -27.17
C ALA A 106 -21.49 -12.24 -28.25
N THR A 107 -20.99 -11.48 -29.22
CA THR A 107 -21.78 -10.89 -30.29
C THR A 107 -21.28 -11.39 -31.63
N THR A 108 -22.19 -11.79 -32.52
CA THR A 108 -21.91 -12.08 -33.96
C THR A 108 -22.73 -11.13 -34.82
N TYR A 109 -22.15 -10.73 -35.94
CA TYR A 109 -22.75 -9.84 -36.93
C TYR A 109 -23.05 -10.56 -38.23
N ASP A 110 -24.27 -10.34 -38.75
CA ASP A 110 -24.60 -10.74 -40.14
C ASP A 110 -24.11 -9.63 -41.08
N THR A 111 -23.00 -9.87 -41.75
CA THR A 111 -22.37 -8.89 -42.64
C THR A 111 -23.15 -8.65 -43.91
N TYR A 112 -24.02 -9.60 -44.33
CA TYR A 112 -24.69 -9.53 -45.61
C TYR A 112 -25.91 -8.60 -45.66
N LYS A 113 -26.62 -8.42 -44.59
CA LYS A 113 -27.83 -7.58 -44.52
C LYS A 113 -27.86 -6.47 -43.47
N GLY A 114 -26.85 -6.38 -42.65
CA GLY A 114 -26.73 -5.33 -41.61
C GLY A 114 -27.77 -5.38 -40.48
N ASN A 115 -28.65 -6.42 -40.49
CA ASN A 115 -29.80 -6.51 -39.57
C ASN A 115 -29.76 -7.68 -38.60
N GLY A 116 -28.65 -8.42 -38.56
CA GLY A 116 -28.53 -9.65 -37.76
C GLY A 116 -27.50 -9.53 -36.63
N LEU A 117 -27.74 -8.71 -35.63
CA LEU A 117 -27.00 -8.78 -34.38
C LEU A 117 -27.55 -9.94 -33.55
N GLN A 118 -26.72 -10.95 -33.25
CA GLN A 118 -27.03 -12.02 -32.32
C GLN A 118 -26.13 -11.93 -31.13
N GLN A 119 -26.65 -12.19 -29.94
CA GLN A 119 -25.88 -12.15 -28.69
C GLN A 119 -26.15 -13.39 -27.85
N ASP A 120 -25.11 -13.86 -27.17
CA ASP A 120 -25.19 -14.85 -26.13
C ASP A 120 -24.45 -14.31 -24.89
N THR A 121 -24.91 -14.71 -23.71
CA THR A 121 -24.40 -14.16 -22.44
C THR A 121 -24.10 -15.28 -21.46
N THR A 122 -22.93 -15.22 -20.82
CA THR A 122 -22.58 -16.11 -19.72
C THR A 122 -22.01 -15.31 -18.57
N SER A 123 -22.03 -15.89 -17.37
CA SER A 123 -21.50 -15.22 -16.19
C SER A 123 -20.88 -16.18 -15.18
N LEU A 124 -20.05 -15.65 -14.29
CA LEU A 124 -19.50 -16.32 -13.12
C LEU A 124 -19.32 -15.32 -11.97
N TYR A 125 -19.08 -15.84 -10.78
CA TYR A 125 -18.75 -15.00 -9.62
C TYR A 125 -17.29 -15.15 -9.25
N VAL A 126 -16.68 -14.04 -8.85
CA VAL A 126 -15.33 -13.96 -8.30
C VAL A 126 -15.40 -13.38 -6.90
N VAL A 127 -14.77 -14.04 -5.96
CA VAL A 127 -14.65 -13.59 -4.56
C VAL A 127 -13.27 -12.99 -4.37
N VAL A 128 -13.21 -11.75 -3.90
CA VAL A 128 -11.97 -11.04 -3.61
C VAL A 128 -11.92 -10.79 -2.11
N THR A 129 -10.84 -11.19 -1.47
CA THR A 129 -10.61 -11.01 -0.03
C THR A 129 -9.45 -10.07 0.21
N ASP A 130 -9.55 -9.31 1.31
CA ASP A 130 -8.45 -8.54 1.86
C ASP A 130 -8.31 -8.93 3.33
N GLU A 131 -7.31 -9.71 3.64
CA GLU A 131 -7.00 -10.17 5.00
C GLU A 131 -5.81 -9.40 5.61
N VAL A 132 -5.34 -8.33 4.94
CA VAL A 132 -4.20 -7.55 5.41
C VAL A 132 -4.58 -6.78 6.67
N THR A 133 -3.92 -7.13 7.76
CA THR A 133 -4.07 -6.48 9.07
C THR A 133 -2.80 -5.80 9.53
N ASP A 134 -1.76 -5.80 8.71
CA ASP A 134 -0.47 -5.20 9.06
C ASP A 134 -0.54 -3.67 9.12
N ILE A 135 0.39 -3.09 9.87
CA ILE A 135 0.64 -1.65 9.94
C ILE A 135 1.99 -1.39 9.28
N ASP A 136 2.01 -0.52 8.27
CA ASP A 136 3.22 -0.15 7.54
C ASP A 136 4.06 0.89 8.30
N ALA A 137 3.39 1.85 8.94
CA ALA A 137 4.07 2.88 9.70
C ALA A 137 3.18 3.48 10.80
N ILE A 138 3.81 3.86 11.91
CA ILE A 138 3.25 4.71 12.94
C ILE A 138 4.21 5.87 13.16
N TYR A 139 3.73 7.10 13.10
CA TYR A 139 4.57 8.27 13.32
C TYR A 139 3.79 9.47 13.83
N THR A 140 4.52 10.45 14.37
CA THR A 140 4.01 11.78 14.71
C THR A 140 4.92 12.86 14.18
N THR A 141 4.37 14.01 13.86
CA THR A 141 5.13 15.20 13.43
C THR A 141 5.08 16.26 14.52
N VAL A 142 6.23 16.56 15.07
CA VAL A 142 6.44 17.71 15.96
C VAL A 142 7.41 18.64 15.24
N THR A 143 6.86 19.63 14.53
CA THR A 143 7.64 20.49 13.64
C THR A 143 8.95 20.98 14.26
N PRO A 144 10.10 20.83 13.59
CA PRO A 144 10.25 20.38 12.18
C PRO A 144 10.42 18.86 11.99
N ASN A 145 10.44 18.08 13.07
CA ASN A 145 10.85 16.68 13.05
C ASN A 145 9.66 15.72 12.92
N VAL A 146 9.93 14.55 12.31
CA VAL A 146 9.01 13.41 12.29
C VAL A 146 9.61 12.29 13.13
N TYR A 147 8.83 11.74 14.03
CA TYR A 147 9.20 10.66 14.94
C TYR A 147 8.46 9.40 14.52
N TYR A 148 9.19 8.41 14.07
CA TYR A 148 8.66 7.11 13.67
C TYR A 148 8.73 6.13 14.84
N ALA A 149 7.64 5.39 15.05
CA ALA A 149 7.65 4.24 15.92
C ALA A 149 8.54 3.14 15.30
N LYS A 150 9.22 2.40 16.16
CA LYS A 150 10.01 1.22 15.78
C LYS A 150 9.21 -0.03 16.11
N ARG A 151 9.21 -0.98 15.20
CA ARG A 151 8.57 -2.30 15.43
C ARG A 151 9.44 -3.10 16.41
N GLN A 152 8.81 -3.70 17.40
CA GLN A 152 9.43 -4.61 18.36
C GLN A 152 8.57 -5.87 18.50
N GLY A 153 8.97 -6.95 17.82
CA GLY A 153 8.10 -8.12 17.64
C GLY A 153 6.84 -7.74 16.85
N GLU A 154 5.69 -8.01 17.43
CA GLU A 154 4.39 -7.61 16.86
C GLU A 154 3.96 -6.19 17.27
N ASP A 155 4.58 -5.60 18.27
CA ASP A 155 4.23 -4.32 18.85
C ASP A 155 5.07 -3.16 18.30
N TRP A 156 4.72 -1.95 18.70
CA TRP A 156 5.36 -0.71 18.27
C TRP A 156 5.84 0.12 19.45
N VAL A 157 6.99 0.78 19.31
CA VAL A 157 7.56 1.68 20.31
C VAL A 157 7.78 3.06 19.69
N LEU A 158 7.09 4.07 20.19
CA LEU A 158 7.27 5.47 19.79
C LEU A 158 7.95 6.23 20.90
N CYS A 159 9.16 6.72 20.64
CA CYS A 159 9.91 7.55 21.58
C CYS A 159 9.88 9.01 21.17
N LEU A 160 9.55 9.90 22.09
CA LEU A 160 9.58 11.35 21.87
C LEU A 160 10.57 12.02 22.83
N PRO A 161 11.28 13.08 22.41
CA PRO A 161 12.05 13.90 23.34
C PRO A 161 11.13 14.83 24.14
N THR A 162 11.58 15.27 25.31
CA THR A 162 10.91 16.36 26.05
C THR A 162 11.17 17.72 25.42
N LYS A 163 12.30 17.84 24.70
CA LYS A 163 12.77 19.06 24.07
C LYS A 163 13.43 18.76 22.73
N GLN A 164 13.27 19.68 21.78
CA GLN A 164 13.92 19.63 20.46
C GLN A 164 14.43 21.00 20.03
N LEU A 165 15.35 21.04 19.06
CA LEU A 165 15.80 22.29 18.45
C LEU A 165 14.89 22.67 17.27
N TYR A 166 14.48 23.94 17.26
CA TYR A 166 13.83 24.57 16.11
C TYR A 166 14.41 25.97 15.90
N ASN A 167 14.96 26.24 14.76
CA ASN A 167 15.64 27.51 14.43
C ASN A 167 16.68 27.89 15.51
N ASN A 168 17.52 26.96 15.92
CA ASN A 168 18.53 27.06 16.96
C ASN A 168 18.01 27.47 18.36
N ARG A 169 16.72 27.26 18.60
CA ARG A 169 16.09 27.46 19.92
C ARG A 169 15.56 26.15 20.46
N GLU A 170 15.76 25.93 21.73
CA GLU A 170 15.18 24.76 22.41
C GLU A 170 13.67 24.99 22.59
N MET A 171 12.88 24.02 22.15
CA MET A 171 11.42 24.00 22.28
C MET A 171 10.98 22.78 23.09
N THR A 172 10.04 22.96 23.99
CA THR A 172 9.40 21.86 24.71
C THR A 172 8.45 21.09 23.79
N VAL A 173 8.53 19.78 23.83
CA VAL A 173 7.62 18.87 23.12
C VAL A 173 6.51 18.45 24.09
N ASN A 174 5.27 18.73 23.76
CA ASN A 174 4.12 18.27 24.54
C ASN A 174 3.80 16.82 24.19
N THR A 175 4.47 15.86 24.83
CA THR A 175 4.32 14.43 24.57
C THR A 175 2.93 13.89 24.93
N ALA A 176 2.19 14.58 25.82
CA ALA A 176 0.82 14.21 26.21
C ALA A 176 -0.25 14.71 25.22
N LYS A 177 0.12 15.43 24.14
CA LYS A 177 -0.84 15.96 23.18
C LYS A 177 -0.20 16.12 21.80
N GLN A 178 -0.15 15.03 21.05
CA GLN A 178 0.40 14.98 19.70
C GLN A 178 -0.57 14.32 18.73
N ARG A 179 -0.50 14.69 17.46
CA ARG A 179 -1.23 14.00 16.40
C ARG A 179 -0.48 12.74 16.04
N LEU A 180 -1.20 11.61 15.98
CA LEU A 180 -0.65 10.34 15.58
C LEU A 180 -1.06 10.03 14.12
N SER A 181 -0.14 9.51 13.34
CA SER A 181 -0.41 8.95 12.03
C SER A 181 -0.15 7.45 12.05
N ILE A 182 -1.15 6.68 11.67
CA ILE A 182 -1.09 5.23 11.50
C ILE A 182 -1.39 4.94 10.04
N VAL A 183 -0.48 4.24 9.37
CA VAL A 183 -0.61 3.79 7.98
C VAL A 183 -0.85 2.29 8.02
N ALA A 184 -2.06 1.87 7.68
CA ALA A 184 -2.38 0.45 7.56
C ALA A 184 -1.81 -0.12 6.24
N GLY A 185 -1.54 -1.42 6.19
CA GLY A 185 -1.03 -2.11 5.01
C GLY A 185 -2.05 -2.29 3.88
N SER A 186 -3.32 -1.93 4.15
CA SER A 186 -4.37 -1.89 3.13
C SER A 186 -5.28 -0.68 3.31
N ASP A 187 -5.69 -0.08 2.19
CA ASP A 187 -6.61 1.06 2.15
C ASP A 187 -8.03 0.71 2.61
N SER A 188 -8.42 -0.57 2.55
CA SER A 188 -9.71 -1.06 3.01
C SER A 188 -9.75 -1.40 4.51
N ALA A 189 -8.59 -1.40 5.18
CA ALA A 189 -8.49 -1.70 6.59
C ALA A 189 -9.04 -0.57 7.46
N LYS A 190 -9.69 -0.96 8.56
CA LYS A 190 -10.17 -0.05 9.60
C LYS A 190 -9.26 -0.13 10.80
N VAL A 191 -8.82 1.02 11.28
CA VAL A 191 -7.95 1.12 12.45
C VAL A 191 -8.74 1.67 13.64
N TYR A 192 -8.53 1.07 14.79
CA TYR A 192 -9.06 1.52 16.09
C TYR A 192 -7.89 1.78 17.04
N ILE A 193 -8.02 2.76 17.89
CA ILE A 193 -7.08 3.05 18.97
C ILE A 193 -7.87 3.22 20.27
N ASP A 194 -7.49 2.47 21.30
CA ASP A 194 -8.17 2.42 22.60
C ASP A 194 -9.68 2.19 22.41
N ASP A 195 -10.04 1.20 21.60
CA ASP A 195 -11.39 0.78 21.23
C ASP A 195 -12.24 1.83 20.47
N ALA A 196 -11.68 3.00 20.14
CA ALA A 196 -12.34 4.01 19.35
C ALA A 196 -11.82 4.04 17.90
N PRO A 197 -12.66 4.35 16.90
CA PRO A 197 -12.20 4.53 15.53
C PRO A 197 -11.07 5.56 15.45
N TYR A 198 -9.97 5.17 14.82
CA TYR A 198 -8.81 6.05 14.64
C TYR A 198 -9.15 7.23 13.73
N VAL A 199 -8.76 8.43 14.16
CA VAL A 199 -8.92 9.67 13.39
C VAL A 199 -7.59 10.41 13.34
N THR A 200 -7.02 10.58 12.14
CA THR A 200 -5.69 11.18 11.90
C THR A 200 -5.50 12.59 12.47
N LYS A 201 -6.58 13.33 12.69
CA LYS A 201 -6.52 14.72 13.23
C LYS A 201 -6.63 14.80 14.73
N ASN A 202 -6.98 13.71 15.41
CA ASN A 202 -7.11 13.69 16.86
C ASN A 202 -5.75 13.75 17.55
N TYR A 203 -5.76 14.24 18.78
CA TYR A 203 -4.60 14.27 19.65
C TYR A 203 -4.60 13.06 20.57
N TYR A 204 -3.42 12.49 20.77
CA TYR A 204 -3.15 11.33 21.63
C TYR A 204 -2.03 11.64 22.62
N ALA A 205 -2.04 11.00 23.76
CA ALA A 205 -1.00 11.12 24.78
C ALA A 205 0.13 10.12 24.46
N LEU A 206 1.08 10.54 23.61
CA LEU A 206 2.14 9.65 23.10
C LEU A 206 3.29 9.37 24.09
N ASN A 207 3.10 9.68 25.36
CA ASN A 207 3.93 9.26 26.50
C ASN A 207 3.27 8.17 27.35
N THR A 208 2.21 7.57 26.83
CA THR A 208 1.47 6.44 27.44
C THR A 208 1.22 5.38 26.38
N ASP A 209 0.86 4.18 26.83
CA ASP A 209 0.53 3.07 25.95
C ASP A 209 -0.85 3.22 25.33
N HIS A 210 -0.99 2.67 24.13
CA HIS A 210 -2.25 2.57 23.41
C HIS A 210 -2.44 1.15 22.87
N SER A 211 -3.67 0.69 22.89
CA SER A 211 -4.08 -0.49 22.12
C SER A 211 -4.42 -0.06 20.68
N ILE A 212 -3.98 -0.82 19.69
CA ILE A 212 -4.34 -0.59 18.30
C ILE A 212 -4.94 -1.89 17.77
N LYS A 213 -6.15 -1.81 17.21
CA LYS A 213 -6.79 -2.92 16.48
C LYS A 213 -6.91 -2.55 15.02
N VAL A 214 -6.51 -3.46 14.15
CA VAL A 214 -6.69 -3.36 12.70
C VAL A 214 -7.69 -4.43 12.27
N ILE A 215 -8.72 -4.00 11.55
CA ILE A 215 -9.73 -4.88 10.94
C ILE A 215 -9.55 -4.76 9.42
N SER A 216 -9.21 -5.86 8.77
CA SER A 216 -9.04 -5.90 7.31
C SER A 216 -10.36 -5.68 6.58
N GLY A 217 -10.30 -5.46 5.27
CA GLY A 217 -11.48 -5.30 4.42
C GLY A 217 -12.41 -6.52 4.41
N SER A 218 -11.89 -7.72 4.67
CA SER A 218 -12.65 -8.97 4.77
C SER A 218 -13.04 -9.34 6.20
N GLY A 219 -12.65 -8.52 7.20
CA GLY A 219 -13.05 -8.69 8.59
C GLY A 219 -12.07 -9.48 9.45
N ALA A 220 -10.86 -9.82 8.96
CA ALA A 220 -9.81 -10.35 9.81
C ALA A 220 -9.33 -9.27 10.80
N GLU A 221 -9.04 -9.67 12.04
CA GLU A 221 -8.66 -8.74 13.10
C GLU A 221 -7.27 -9.05 13.61
N LYS A 222 -6.51 -8.00 13.95
CA LYS A 222 -5.23 -8.11 14.64
C LYS A 222 -5.06 -6.97 15.63
N ASP A 223 -4.60 -7.32 16.83
CA ASP A 223 -4.32 -6.38 17.90
C ASP A 223 -2.81 -6.13 17.98
N TYR A 224 -2.45 -4.87 18.24
CA TYR A 224 -1.10 -4.39 18.46
C TYR A 224 -1.08 -3.51 19.70
N ARG A 225 0.08 -3.37 20.29
CA ARG A 225 0.34 -2.35 21.31
C ARG A 225 1.30 -1.30 20.79
N LEU A 226 0.99 -0.04 21.04
CA LEU A 226 1.90 1.08 20.86
C LEU A 226 2.38 1.52 22.23
N TYR A 227 3.65 1.30 22.54
CA TYR A 227 4.30 1.80 23.74
C TYR A 227 4.74 3.25 23.49
N GLY A 228 4.14 4.18 24.21
CA GLY A 228 4.48 5.60 24.19
C GLY A 228 5.55 5.90 25.23
N MET A 229 6.75 6.25 24.79
CA MET A 229 7.88 6.52 25.69
C MET A 229 8.48 7.90 25.46
N VAL A 230 9.19 8.38 26.47
CA VAL A 230 9.96 9.62 26.41
C VAL A 230 11.45 9.26 26.49
N TYR A 231 12.25 9.82 25.60
CA TYR A 231 13.69 9.67 25.66
C TYR A 231 14.25 10.11 27.02
N PRO A 232 15.04 9.26 27.70
CA PRO A 232 15.60 9.60 29.00
C PRO A 232 16.61 10.72 28.91
N GLU A 233 16.62 11.59 29.93
CA GLU A 233 17.58 12.66 30.12
C GLU A 233 18.09 12.63 31.56
N PHE A 234 19.18 13.34 31.85
CA PHE A 234 19.62 13.55 33.22
C PHE A 234 18.67 14.54 33.93
N LEU A 235 18.29 14.24 35.16
CA LEU A 235 17.64 15.20 36.05
C LEU A 235 18.62 16.27 36.51
N SER A 236 19.88 15.84 36.81
CA SER A 236 21.00 16.72 37.07
C SER A 236 22.29 16.08 36.55
N ILE A 237 23.24 16.90 36.13
CA ILE A 237 24.56 16.49 35.68
C ILE A 237 25.59 17.53 36.06
N SER A 238 26.74 17.08 36.59
CA SER A 238 27.93 17.92 36.77
C SER A 238 29.19 17.14 36.35
N ILE A 239 30.18 17.88 35.88
CA ILE A 239 31.54 17.35 35.57
C ILE A 239 32.51 18.19 36.39
N ASN A 240 33.30 17.50 37.25
CA ASN A 240 34.17 18.16 38.22
C ASN A 240 33.45 19.26 39.05
N GLY A 241 32.19 19.01 39.41
CA GLY A 241 31.34 19.95 40.18
C GLY A 241 30.74 21.13 39.40
N ALA A 242 31.02 21.24 38.10
CA ALA A 242 30.46 22.28 37.24
C ALA A 242 29.36 21.70 36.30
N THR A 243 28.29 22.46 36.05
CA THR A 243 27.26 22.08 35.09
C THR A 243 27.81 22.15 33.65
N PRO A 244 27.90 21.05 32.92
CA PRO A 244 28.41 21.06 31.57
C PRO A 244 27.43 21.75 30.61
N LYS A 245 27.98 22.30 29.52
CA LYS A 245 27.15 22.83 28.44
C LYS A 245 26.56 21.64 27.67
N LEU A 246 25.24 21.66 27.49
CA LEU A 246 24.50 20.70 26.69
C LEU A 246 24.31 21.23 25.27
N THR A 247 24.63 20.41 24.29
CA THR A 247 24.30 20.63 22.89
C THR A 247 23.35 19.52 22.42
N ARG A 248 22.21 19.89 21.86
CA ARG A 248 21.25 18.99 21.26
C ARG A 248 21.45 18.97 19.75
N SER A 249 21.38 17.77 19.17
CA SER A 249 21.38 17.65 17.72
C SER A 249 20.05 18.13 17.13
N ALA A 250 20.10 18.83 16.00
CA ALA A 250 18.93 19.14 15.20
C ALA A 250 18.40 17.92 14.41
N TYR A 251 19.26 16.91 14.20
CA TYR A 251 18.97 15.72 13.36
C TYR A 251 18.77 14.43 14.16
N TYR A 252 19.47 14.31 15.30
CA TYR A 252 19.45 13.10 16.15
C TYR A 252 18.78 13.44 17.48
N GLN A 253 17.50 13.12 17.59
CA GLN A 253 16.74 13.44 18.81
C GLN A 253 17.05 12.52 19.98
N ASP A 254 17.76 11.45 19.74
CA ASP A 254 18.25 10.47 20.70
C ASP A 254 19.73 10.73 21.11
N LEU A 255 20.28 11.91 20.83
CA LEU A 255 21.67 12.26 21.13
C LEU A 255 21.75 13.53 22.00
N LEU A 256 22.46 13.40 23.11
CA LEU A 256 22.85 14.51 24.00
C LEU A 256 24.38 14.63 24.01
N GLU A 257 24.92 15.80 23.69
CA GLU A 257 26.35 16.06 23.72
C GLU A 257 26.66 17.06 24.85
N TYR A 258 27.56 16.67 25.75
CA TYR A 258 27.99 17.47 26.87
C TYR A 258 29.47 17.84 26.76
N GLU A 259 29.80 19.11 26.97
CA GLU A 259 31.18 19.57 26.98
C GLU A 259 31.82 19.31 28.37
N GLY A 260 32.93 18.59 28.40
CA GLY A 260 33.73 18.36 29.61
C GLY A 260 34.30 16.98 29.73
N SER A 261 35.33 16.88 30.57
CA SER A 261 36.00 15.64 30.94
C SER A 261 36.32 15.64 32.43
N GLY A 262 36.41 14.47 33.04
CA GLY A 262 36.69 14.32 34.47
C GLY A 262 35.65 13.50 35.20
N THR A 263 35.43 13.82 36.49
CA THR A 263 34.50 13.09 37.34
C THR A 263 33.05 13.49 37.05
N LEU A 264 32.25 12.51 36.67
CA LEU A 264 30.82 12.67 36.33
C LEU A 264 29.95 12.42 37.56
N GLU A 265 29.17 13.41 37.95
CA GLU A 265 28.11 13.27 38.95
C GLU A 265 26.76 13.52 38.27
N PHE A 266 25.77 12.66 38.55
CA PHE A 266 24.46 12.75 37.91
C PHE A 266 23.34 12.17 38.76
N THR A 267 22.12 12.59 38.46
CA THR A 267 20.88 11.93 38.88
C THR A 267 20.00 11.68 37.69
N VAL A 268 19.27 10.60 37.73
CA VAL A 268 18.30 10.17 36.70
C VAL A 268 16.98 9.77 37.36
N GLU A 269 15.92 9.61 36.57
CA GLU A 269 14.67 9.05 37.05
C GLU A 269 14.86 7.58 37.49
N PRO A 270 14.02 7.04 38.38
CA PRO A 270 14.18 5.67 38.95
C PRO A 270 14.14 4.54 37.90
N ASP A 271 13.47 4.76 36.77
CA ASP A 271 13.36 3.83 35.64
C ASP A 271 14.46 4.03 34.58
N VAL A 272 15.41 4.92 34.83
CA VAL A 272 16.51 5.26 33.91
C VAL A 272 17.86 4.82 34.50
N GLN A 273 18.70 4.26 33.64
CA GLN A 273 20.09 3.90 33.96
C GLN A 273 21.05 4.54 32.96
N LEU A 274 22.19 5.01 33.43
CA LEU A 274 23.34 5.33 32.58
C LEU A 274 24.19 4.06 32.39
N LEU A 275 24.47 3.73 31.15
CA LEU A 275 25.33 2.61 30.79
C LEU A 275 26.59 3.13 30.06
N ALA A 276 27.72 2.50 30.30
CA ALA A 276 28.98 2.67 29.58
C ALA A 276 29.33 1.34 28.88
N ASN A 277 29.35 1.29 27.56
CA ASN A 277 29.48 0.05 26.79
C ASN A 277 28.52 -1.06 27.29
N GLY A 278 27.27 -0.70 27.61
CA GLY A 278 26.24 -1.61 28.11
C GLY A 278 26.32 -1.97 29.61
N MET A 279 27.30 -1.47 30.35
CA MET A 279 27.47 -1.73 31.78
C MET A 279 26.99 -0.54 32.62
N PRO A 280 26.25 -0.74 33.72
CA PRO A 280 25.79 0.33 34.57
C PRO A 280 26.92 1.20 35.13
N VAL A 281 26.73 2.51 35.09
CA VAL A 281 27.66 3.53 35.61
C VAL A 281 27.08 4.14 36.86
N SER A 282 27.92 4.27 37.90
CA SER A 282 27.58 4.99 39.12
C SER A 282 28.07 6.43 39.04
N THR A 283 27.37 7.32 39.74
CA THR A 283 27.86 8.70 39.98
C THR A 283 29.25 8.67 40.61
N GLY A 284 30.11 9.67 40.32
CA GLY A 284 31.50 9.68 40.71
C GLY A 284 32.47 8.98 39.74
N THR A 285 31.98 8.44 38.62
CA THR A 285 32.80 7.79 37.61
C THR A 285 33.56 8.82 36.76
N THR A 286 34.84 8.52 36.41
CA THR A 286 35.60 9.36 35.48
C THR A 286 35.16 9.09 34.05
N ILE A 287 34.82 10.16 33.29
CA ILE A 287 34.45 10.09 31.88
C ILE A 287 35.63 9.56 31.05
N ARG A 288 35.31 8.66 30.13
CA ARG A 288 36.28 8.07 29.18
C ARG A 288 35.78 8.34 27.75
N ASN A 289 36.66 8.86 26.89
CA ASN A 289 36.32 9.22 25.50
C ASN A 289 36.20 8.01 24.57
N ASP A 290 36.73 6.84 24.96
CA ASP A 290 36.69 5.58 24.23
C ASP A 290 35.44 4.72 24.56
N VAL A 291 34.49 5.28 25.28
CA VAL A 291 33.30 4.57 25.81
C VAL A 291 32.05 5.17 25.22
N GLU A 292 31.17 4.30 24.76
CA GLU A 292 29.80 4.68 24.38
C GLU A 292 28.93 4.75 25.64
N TYR A 293 28.39 5.93 25.89
CA TYR A 293 27.44 6.14 26.98
C TYR A 293 26.00 6.20 26.46
N THR A 294 25.09 5.51 27.16
CA THR A 294 23.67 5.54 26.86
C THR A 294 22.85 5.69 28.12
N LEU A 295 21.83 6.56 28.09
CA LEU A 295 20.75 6.56 29.06
C LEU A 295 19.69 5.60 28.54
N VAL A 296 19.25 4.67 29.38
CA VAL A 296 18.24 3.67 29.04
C VAL A 296 17.08 3.78 30.02
N ARG A 297 15.91 4.13 29.50
CA ARG A 297 14.65 4.01 30.22
C ARG A 297 14.03 2.66 29.89
N THR A 298 13.69 1.88 30.90
CA THR A 298 12.98 0.62 30.75
C THR A 298 11.49 0.85 30.97
N HIS A 299 10.65 0.31 30.10
CA HIS A 299 9.20 0.43 30.23
C HIS A 299 8.70 -0.32 31.49
N ALA A 300 7.77 0.29 32.24
CA ALA A 300 7.35 -0.20 33.54
C ALA A 300 6.68 -1.59 33.53
N VAL A 301 5.99 -1.93 32.43
CA VAL A 301 5.22 -3.18 32.29
C VAL A 301 5.94 -4.19 31.42
N ASN A 302 6.70 -3.73 30.41
CA ASN A 302 7.43 -4.60 29.48
C ASN A 302 8.92 -4.25 29.48
N ALA A 303 9.71 -5.01 30.22
CA ALA A 303 11.16 -4.78 30.38
C ALA A 303 11.98 -4.92 29.09
N GLU A 304 11.44 -5.50 28.04
CA GLU A 304 12.09 -5.59 26.73
C GLU A 304 11.95 -4.27 25.96
N VAL A 305 10.92 -3.48 26.26
CA VAL A 305 10.68 -2.17 25.65
C VAL A 305 11.55 -1.12 26.33
N LYS A 306 12.36 -0.43 25.54
CA LYS A 306 13.33 0.55 26.04
C LYS A 306 13.38 1.79 25.16
N ALA A 307 13.47 2.95 25.81
CA ALA A 307 13.90 4.20 25.18
C ALA A 307 15.37 4.44 25.49
N VAL A 308 16.16 4.70 24.46
CA VAL A 308 17.61 4.86 24.57
C VAL A 308 18.02 6.23 24.06
N THR A 309 18.75 6.97 24.88
CA THR A 309 19.42 8.22 24.52
C THR A 309 20.93 8.02 24.53
N ARG A 310 21.56 8.31 23.43
CA ARG A 310 23.04 8.31 23.34
C ARG A 310 23.58 9.56 24.03
N VAL A 311 24.63 9.39 24.80
CA VAL A 311 25.30 10.48 25.49
C VAL A 311 26.76 10.55 25.05
N LYS A 312 27.18 11.70 24.58
CA LYS A 312 28.56 11.95 24.16
C LYS A 312 29.17 13.04 25.02
N PHE A 313 30.35 12.78 25.52
CA PHE A 313 31.15 13.78 26.20
C PHE A 313 32.27 14.25 25.25
N THR A 314 32.43 15.55 25.10
CA THR A 314 33.42 16.18 24.23
C THR A 314 34.36 17.01 25.05
N ASN A 315 35.67 16.87 24.79
CA ASN A 315 36.65 17.75 25.39
C ASN A 315 36.65 19.10 24.67
N ASN A 316 36.67 20.20 25.42
CA ASN A 316 37.06 21.48 24.84
C ASN A 316 38.59 21.41 24.61
N GLU A 317 39.02 21.32 23.37
CA GLU A 317 40.41 21.64 22.99
C GLU A 317 40.58 23.15 23.00
#